data_15efb4be19fc6b6a7a5edf6b83234605
#
_entry.id   15efb4be19fc6b6a7a5edf6b83234605
#
_cell.length_a   1.000
_cell.length_b   1.000
_cell.length_c   1.000
_cell.angle_alpha   90.00
_cell.angle_beta   90.00
_cell.angle_gamma   90.00
#
_symmetry.space_group_name_H-M   'P 1'
#
loop_
_entity.id
_entity.type
_entity.pdbx_description
1 polymer ?
#
loop_
_entity_poly.entity_id
_entity_poly.type
_entity_poly.pdbx_seq_one_letter_code
_entity_poly.pdbx_strand_id
1 'polypeptide(L)'
;TVFSPLNYFMAQYPFNSFYAKSNKKSTIFIGGLTKRGGYGKILINGGVCMQQIKFTKMHGIGNDYIYINCFEQKIEDPQKLARRMSPRRTSVGSDGLILICPSDIADAKMRMFNMDGSEGKMCGNGIRCVGKYLYDNGIAKKDVITVETLSGVKTLKIEAKNGKAEFITVDMGKPVLTPRDIPVIFDGERMINEPLKIAGKEYRITAVSMGNPHAVVFCGDVQGLD
;
A
#
# COMPACT_ATOMS: atom_id res chain seq x y z
N THR A 1 16.22 4.39 31.11
CA THR A 1 15.20 5.25 30.49
C THR A 1 14.02 4.35 30.17
N VAL A 2 12.91 4.54 30.90
CA VAL A 2 11.70 3.72 30.85
C VAL A 2 11.01 4.00 29.51
N PHE A 3 10.92 3.01 28.65
CA PHE A 3 10.04 3.06 27.49
C PHE A 3 8.60 2.87 27.99
N SER A 4 7.84 3.95 27.99
CA SER A 4 6.38 3.92 27.96
C SER A 4 5.89 3.07 26.80
N PRO A 5 4.76 2.36 26.88
CA PRO A 5 4.21 1.64 25.75
C PRO A 5 3.87 2.64 24.66
N LEU A 6 4.78 2.81 23.72
CA LEU A 6 4.60 3.62 22.52
C LEU A 6 3.52 2.95 21.68
N ASN A 7 2.31 3.48 21.78
CA ASN A 7 1.36 3.38 20.68
C ASN A 7 2.05 4.06 19.49
N TYR A 8 2.57 3.25 18.57
CA TYR A 8 3.12 3.75 17.33
C TYR A 8 1.98 4.33 16.48
N PHE A 9 1.71 5.60 16.73
CA PHE A 9 1.02 6.42 15.75
C PHE A 9 1.96 6.56 14.56
N MET A 10 1.70 5.81 13.50
CA MET A 10 2.24 6.19 12.19
C MET A 10 1.71 7.59 11.92
N ALA A 11 2.63 8.55 11.79
CA ALA A 11 2.37 9.96 11.69
C ALA A 11 1.12 10.28 10.87
N GLN A 12 0.24 11.11 11.45
CA GLN A 12 -0.83 11.79 10.75
C GLN A 12 -0.20 12.72 9.70
N TYR A 13 -0.11 12.24 8.47
CA TYR A 13 0.16 13.12 7.34
C TYR A 13 -1.15 13.42 6.64
N PRO A 14 -1.45 14.70 6.38
CA PRO A 14 -2.60 15.06 5.56
C PRO A 14 -2.49 14.32 4.22
N PHE A 15 -3.55 13.66 3.87
CA PHE A 15 -3.67 13.00 2.57
C PHE A 15 -3.78 14.09 1.51
N ASN A 16 -2.66 14.60 1.03
CA ASN A 16 -2.64 15.30 -0.24
C ASN A 16 -2.95 14.27 -1.32
N SER A 17 -4.24 13.99 -1.48
CA SER A 17 -4.73 13.31 -2.65
C SER A 17 -4.48 14.25 -3.81
N PHE A 18 -3.35 14.10 -4.48
CA PHE A 18 -3.24 14.53 -5.85
C PHE A 18 -4.21 13.67 -6.66
N TYR A 19 -5.49 14.03 -6.59
CA TYR A 19 -6.33 13.84 -7.74
C TYR A 19 -5.60 14.61 -8.83
N ALA A 20 -4.97 13.92 -9.75
CA ALA A 20 -4.63 14.52 -11.01
C ALA A 20 -5.95 14.93 -11.64
N LYS A 21 -6.44 16.14 -11.33
CA LYS A 21 -7.42 16.87 -12.11
C LYS A 21 -6.75 17.21 -13.44
N SER A 22 -6.51 16.20 -14.24
CA SER A 22 -6.28 16.39 -15.65
C SER A 22 -7.67 16.57 -16.29
N ASN A 23 -8.10 17.82 -16.40
CA ASN A 23 -9.24 18.22 -17.22
C ASN A 23 -8.98 18.01 -18.73
N LYS A 24 -7.92 17.32 -19.11
CA LYS A 24 -7.66 16.93 -20.50
C LYS A 24 -7.95 15.45 -20.66
N LYS A 25 -8.94 15.17 -21.50
CA LYS A 25 -9.25 13.83 -22.02
C LYS A 25 -8.03 13.32 -22.83
N SER A 26 -7.01 12.81 -22.15
CA SER A 26 -5.91 12.15 -22.81
C SER A 26 -6.16 10.65 -22.79
N THR A 27 -6.34 10.11 -23.97
CA THR A 27 -6.41 8.66 -24.19
C THR A 27 -4.99 8.21 -24.54
N ILE A 28 -4.36 7.42 -23.65
CA ILE A 28 -3.08 6.81 -23.93
C ILE A 28 -3.36 5.40 -24.46
N PHE A 29 -3.00 5.16 -25.71
CA PHE A 29 -3.00 3.82 -26.30
C PHE A 29 -1.62 3.21 -26.11
N ILE A 30 -1.50 2.25 -25.22
CA ILE A 30 -0.32 1.40 -25.10
C ILE A 30 -0.82 -0.03 -25.25
N GLY A 31 -0.71 -0.57 -26.45
CA GLY A 31 -1.11 -1.96 -26.72
C GLY A 31 -2.50 -2.34 -26.17
N GLY A 32 -3.48 -1.42 -26.29
CA GLY A 32 -4.85 -1.58 -25.79
C GLY A 32 -5.18 -0.87 -24.46
N LEU A 33 -4.39 0.10 -23.99
CA LEU A 33 -4.64 0.90 -22.81
C LEU A 33 -5.30 2.26 -23.14
N THR A 34 -6.43 2.58 -22.50
CA THR A 34 -7.04 3.92 -22.59
C THR A 34 -7.16 4.55 -21.19
N LYS A 35 -6.69 5.80 -21.04
CA LYS A 35 -6.69 6.54 -19.78
C LYS A 35 -7.57 7.79 -19.90
N ARG A 36 -8.54 7.97 -18.97
CA ARG A 36 -9.35 9.20 -18.85
C ARG A 36 -9.44 9.61 -17.37
N GLY A 37 -8.89 10.79 -17.03
CA GLY A 37 -9.00 11.37 -15.70
C GLY A 37 -8.40 10.46 -14.61
N GLY A 38 -8.63 10.68 -13.33
CA GLY A 38 -8.18 9.80 -12.22
C GLY A 38 -8.68 8.34 -12.29
N TYR A 39 -9.49 8.00 -13.29
CA TYR A 39 -9.95 6.66 -13.61
C TYR A 39 -9.37 6.23 -14.95
N GLY A 40 -8.69 5.10 -14.97
CA GLY A 40 -8.16 4.50 -16.19
C GLY A 40 -9.00 3.28 -16.59
N LYS A 41 -9.11 3.06 -17.90
CA LYS A 41 -9.63 1.83 -18.47
C LYS A 41 -8.51 1.19 -19.26
N ILE A 42 -8.28 -0.09 -19.01
CA ILE A 42 -7.31 -0.89 -19.74
C ILE A 42 -8.03 -1.86 -20.63
N LEU A 43 -7.61 -1.96 -21.88
CA LEU A 43 -8.03 -3.03 -22.79
C LEU A 43 -6.95 -4.11 -22.77
N ILE A 44 -7.26 -5.28 -22.26
CA ILE A 44 -6.35 -6.42 -22.24
C ILE A 44 -6.73 -7.36 -23.35
N ASN A 45 -5.79 -7.57 -24.27
CA ASN A 45 -5.97 -8.59 -25.32
C ASN A 45 -5.71 -9.98 -24.71
N GLY A 46 -6.76 -10.75 -24.55
CA GLY A 46 -6.77 -12.14 -24.06
C GLY A 46 -7.08 -13.18 -25.15
N GLY A 47 -6.64 -12.91 -26.38
CA GLY A 47 -6.88 -13.79 -27.54
C GLY A 47 -8.14 -13.43 -28.32
N VAL A 48 -9.34 -13.60 -27.79
CA VAL A 48 -10.60 -13.38 -28.53
C VAL A 48 -11.50 -12.31 -27.93
N CYS A 49 -11.22 -11.89 -26.69
CA CYS A 49 -12.03 -10.88 -26.00
C CYS A 49 -11.15 -9.77 -25.38
N MET A 50 -11.48 -8.52 -25.71
CA MET A 50 -10.87 -7.35 -25.05
C MET A 50 -11.62 -7.03 -23.78
N GLN A 51 -11.02 -7.34 -22.61
CA GLN A 51 -11.58 -6.98 -21.32
C GLN A 51 -11.21 -5.53 -20.96
N GLN A 52 -12.22 -4.72 -20.64
CA GLN A 52 -12.02 -3.38 -20.14
C GLN A 52 -11.93 -3.40 -18.63
N ILE A 53 -10.81 -2.93 -18.04
CA ILE A 53 -10.62 -2.84 -16.59
C ILE A 53 -10.66 -1.38 -16.18
N LYS A 54 -11.54 -1.07 -15.21
CA LYS A 54 -11.56 0.22 -14.52
C LYS A 54 -10.58 0.19 -13.35
N PHE A 55 -9.80 1.22 -13.19
CA PHE A 55 -8.87 1.35 -12.07
C PHE A 55 -8.75 2.79 -11.58
N THR A 56 -8.31 2.95 -10.35
CA THR A 56 -7.93 4.22 -9.74
C THR A 56 -6.46 4.17 -9.37
N LYS A 57 -5.71 5.24 -9.60
CA LYS A 57 -4.32 5.35 -9.13
C LYS A 57 -4.26 6.27 -7.92
N MET A 58 -3.71 5.77 -6.82
CA MET A 58 -3.53 6.52 -5.57
C MET A 58 -2.15 6.23 -4.98
N HIS A 59 -1.71 7.09 -4.07
CA HIS A 59 -0.47 6.89 -3.33
C HIS A 59 -0.65 7.24 -1.85
N GLY A 60 0.10 6.54 -0.98
CA GLY A 60 0.31 6.91 0.40
C GLY A 60 1.79 7.27 0.60
N ILE A 61 2.09 8.55 0.84
CA ILE A 61 3.47 9.04 1.07
C ILE A 61 4.41 8.65 -0.09
N GLY A 62 3.99 8.87 -1.34
CA GLY A 62 4.77 8.56 -2.54
C GLY A 62 4.74 7.09 -3.00
N ASN A 63 4.39 6.15 -2.14
CA ASN A 63 4.22 4.74 -2.50
C ASN A 63 2.91 4.55 -3.25
N ASP A 64 2.97 4.40 -4.58
CA ASP A 64 1.82 4.47 -5.48
C ASP A 64 1.39 3.10 -6.00
N TYR A 65 0.08 2.85 -5.94
CA TYR A 65 -0.53 1.62 -6.41
C TYR A 65 -1.67 1.90 -7.39
N ILE A 66 -1.97 0.89 -8.20
CA ILE A 66 -3.16 0.82 -9.02
C ILE A 66 -4.22 0.05 -8.22
N TYR A 67 -5.38 0.68 -7.99
CA TYR A 67 -6.48 0.10 -7.21
C TYR A 67 -7.59 -0.34 -8.15
N ILE A 68 -8.08 -1.57 -7.97
CA ILE A 68 -9.18 -2.13 -8.73
C ILE A 68 -10.31 -2.53 -7.79
N ASN A 69 -11.49 -2.00 -8.05
CA ASN A 69 -12.70 -2.34 -7.30
C ASN A 69 -13.28 -3.67 -7.80
N CYS A 70 -13.07 -4.72 -7.03
CA CYS A 70 -13.57 -6.06 -7.32
C CYS A 70 -15.01 -6.32 -6.82
N PHE A 71 -15.70 -5.31 -6.25
CA PHE A 71 -17.14 -5.35 -6.07
C PHE A 71 -17.89 -5.20 -7.40
N GLU A 72 -17.25 -4.55 -8.40
CA GLU A 72 -17.86 -4.27 -9.70
C GLU A 72 -17.26 -5.11 -10.85
N GLN A 73 -16.09 -5.71 -10.66
CA GLN A 73 -15.36 -6.40 -11.71
C GLN A 73 -14.50 -7.53 -11.16
N LYS A 74 -14.37 -8.62 -11.91
CA LYS A 74 -13.54 -9.78 -11.56
C LYS A 74 -12.20 -9.72 -12.28
N ILE A 75 -11.13 -10.01 -11.55
CA ILE A 75 -9.76 -10.14 -12.07
C ILE A 75 -9.34 -11.61 -11.92
N GLU A 76 -9.14 -12.28 -13.03
CA GLU A 76 -8.79 -13.71 -13.03
C GLU A 76 -7.32 -13.96 -12.70
N ASP A 77 -6.41 -13.17 -13.26
CA ASP A 77 -4.96 -13.31 -13.05
C ASP A 77 -4.36 -11.97 -12.57
N PRO A 78 -4.46 -11.67 -11.27
CA PRO A 78 -3.96 -10.42 -10.71
C PRO A 78 -2.43 -10.32 -10.75
N GLN A 79 -1.71 -11.43 -10.67
CA GLN A 79 -0.25 -11.47 -10.71
C GLN A 79 0.26 -11.02 -12.08
N LYS A 80 -0.31 -11.57 -13.16
CA LYS A 80 0.01 -11.18 -14.52
C LYS A 80 -0.42 -9.73 -14.80
N LEU A 81 -1.56 -9.31 -14.24
CA LEU A 81 -2.04 -7.95 -14.39
C LEU A 81 -1.10 -6.96 -13.70
N ALA A 82 -0.61 -7.25 -12.48
CA ALA A 82 0.37 -6.43 -11.78
C ALA A 82 1.64 -6.25 -12.61
N ARG A 83 2.24 -7.33 -13.10
CA ARG A 83 3.42 -7.27 -13.99
C ARG A 83 3.19 -6.43 -15.24
N ARG A 84 1.99 -6.44 -15.80
CA ARG A 84 1.66 -5.68 -17.02
C ARG A 84 1.38 -4.20 -16.75
N MET A 85 0.75 -3.86 -15.62
CA MET A 85 0.34 -2.49 -15.32
C MET A 85 1.40 -1.66 -14.61
N SER A 86 2.30 -2.30 -13.86
CA SER A 86 3.29 -1.62 -13.01
C SER A 86 4.45 -0.92 -13.75
N PRO A 87 4.92 -1.36 -14.92
CA PRO A 87 6.05 -0.71 -15.59
C PRO A 87 5.77 0.77 -15.86
N ARG A 88 6.62 1.68 -15.32
CA ARG A 88 6.37 3.13 -15.33
C ARG A 88 6.48 3.77 -16.70
N ARG A 89 7.34 3.27 -17.57
CA ARG A 89 7.61 3.85 -18.89
C ARG A 89 6.72 3.28 -20.00
N THR A 90 6.25 2.06 -19.84
CA THR A 90 5.55 1.32 -20.91
C THR A 90 4.12 0.97 -20.55
N SER A 91 3.65 1.32 -19.34
CA SER A 91 2.30 1.03 -18.88
C SER A 91 1.75 2.17 -18.00
N VAL A 92 0.82 1.86 -17.07
CA VAL A 92 0.26 2.82 -16.11
C VAL A 92 1.35 3.32 -15.16
N GLY A 93 2.25 2.43 -14.74
CA GLY A 93 3.34 2.71 -13.81
C GLY A 93 2.87 2.77 -12.36
N SER A 94 3.46 1.95 -11.48
CA SER A 94 3.16 1.92 -10.05
C SER A 94 4.15 1.00 -9.32
N ASP A 95 4.12 1.03 -7.99
CA ASP A 95 4.83 0.05 -7.16
C ASP A 95 4.13 -1.31 -7.14
N GLY A 96 2.89 -1.36 -7.62
CA GLY A 96 2.12 -2.60 -7.71
C GLY A 96 0.62 -2.38 -7.91
N LEU A 97 -0.14 -3.45 -7.66
CA LEU A 97 -1.58 -3.53 -7.83
C LEU A 97 -2.24 -3.87 -6.49
N ILE A 98 -3.34 -3.21 -6.15
CA ILE A 98 -4.19 -3.55 -5.02
C ILE A 98 -5.61 -3.83 -5.53
N LEU A 99 -6.13 -5.01 -5.18
CA LEU A 99 -7.52 -5.37 -5.38
C LEU A 99 -8.31 -5.07 -4.11
N ILE A 100 -9.43 -4.39 -4.26
CA ILE A 100 -10.41 -4.12 -3.20
C ILE A 100 -11.58 -5.07 -3.44
N CYS A 101 -11.62 -6.15 -2.68
CA CYS A 101 -12.56 -7.26 -2.88
C CYS A 101 -13.63 -7.29 -1.77
N PRO A 102 -14.78 -7.93 -2.02
CA PRO A 102 -15.69 -8.35 -0.94
C PRO A 102 -14.99 -9.24 0.10
N SER A 103 -15.46 -9.21 1.33
CA SER A 103 -15.00 -10.05 2.44
C SER A 103 -16.22 -10.56 3.22
N ASP A 104 -16.11 -11.80 3.72
CA ASP A 104 -17.14 -12.39 4.60
C ASP A 104 -16.93 -12.03 6.07
N ILE A 105 -15.76 -11.49 6.43
CA ILE A 105 -15.35 -11.24 7.83
C ILE A 105 -15.00 -9.77 8.11
N ALA A 106 -15.01 -8.91 7.09
CA ALA A 106 -14.67 -7.50 7.19
C ALA A 106 -15.48 -6.68 6.17
N ASP A 107 -15.37 -5.35 6.20
CA ASP A 107 -16.04 -4.48 5.23
C ASP A 107 -15.52 -4.65 3.82
N ALA A 108 -14.24 -5.00 3.70
CA ALA A 108 -13.60 -5.34 2.43
C ALA A 108 -12.36 -6.21 2.67
N LYS A 109 -11.84 -6.80 1.60
CA LYS A 109 -10.58 -7.53 1.57
C LYS A 109 -9.61 -6.83 0.64
N MET A 110 -8.40 -6.57 1.14
CA MET A 110 -7.29 -6.06 0.36
C MET A 110 -6.39 -7.21 -0.08
N ARG A 111 -6.18 -7.35 -1.38
CA ARG A 111 -5.13 -8.18 -1.96
C ARG A 111 -4.12 -7.28 -2.65
N MET A 112 -2.86 -7.43 -2.32
CA MET A 112 -1.78 -6.58 -2.80
C MET A 112 -0.77 -7.39 -3.60
N PHE A 113 -0.38 -6.89 -4.76
CA PHE A 113 0.60 -7.51 -5.64
C PHE A 113 1.71 -6.52 -5.95
N ASN A 114 2.95 -6.92 -5.76
CA ASN A 114 4.12 -6.15 -6.14
C ASN A 114 4.24 -6.07 -7.67
N MET A 115 5.11 -5.20 -8.18
CA MET A 115 5.32 -5.05 -9.64
C MET A 115 5.86 -6.32 -10.32
N ASP A 116 6.49 -7.24 -9.59
CA ASP A 116 6.92 -8.56 -10.05
C ASP A 116 5.79 -9.61 -10.07
N GLY A 117 4.60 -9.23 -9.56
CA GLY A 117 3.42 -10.09 -9.45
C GLY A 117 3.37 -10.94 -8.19
N SER A 118 4.36 -10.87 -7.30
CA SER A 118 4.27 -11.54 -5.99
C SER A 118 3.17 -10.93 -5.13
N GLU A 119 2.42 -11.76 -4.40
CA GLU A 119 1.38 -11.29 -3.49
C GLU A 119 1.99 -10.93 -2.13
N GLY A 120 1.86 -9.68 -1.72
CA GLY A 120 2.33 -9.19 -0.43
C GLY A 120 1.28 -9.37 0.67
N LYS A 121 1.75 -9.57 1.90
CA LYS A 121 0.86 -9.81 3.05
C LYS A 121 0.08 -8.56 3.46
N MET A 122 0.72 -7.39 3.43
CA MET A 122 0.14 -6.12 3.88
C MET A 122 1.00 -4.94 3.44
N CYS A 123 0.37 -3.78 3.22
CA CYS A 123 1.03 -2.49 2.98
C CYS A 123 0.29 -1.39 3.74
N GLY A 124 0.94 -0.79 4.75
CA GLY A 124 0.36 0.28 5.57
C GLY A 124 -0.03 1.51 4.76
N ASN A 125 0.74 1.85 3.73
CA ASN A 125 0.42 2.96 2.82
C ASN A 125 -0.80 2.60 1.94
N GLY A 126 -0.79 1.39 1.38
CA GLY A 126 -1.83 0.90 0.51
C GLY A 126 -3.18 0.78 1.21
N ILE A 127 -3.22 0.25 2.44
CA ILE A 127 -4.47 0.04 3.15
C ILE A 127 -5.15 1.37 3.53
N ARG A 128 -4.40 2.46 3.78
CA ARG A 128 -4.99 3.78 3.99
C ARG A 128 -5.72 4.27 2.73
N CYS A 129 -5.14 4.03 1.57
CA CYS A 129 -5.80 4.32 0.29
C CYS A 129 -7.06 3.46 0.09
N VAL A 130 -7.03 2.17 0.51
CA VAL A 130 -8.22 1.32 0.51
C VAL A 130 -9.32 1.92 1.40
N GLY A 131 -9.00 2.31 2.63
CA GLY A 131 -9.96 2.96 3.53
C GLY A 131 -10.58 4.22 2.92
N LYS A 132 -9.73 5.07 2.32
CA LYS A 132 -10.22 6.25 1.59
C LYS A 132 -11.12 5.88 0.41
N TYR A 133 -10.75 4.88 -0.37
CA TYR A 133 -11.54 4.42 -1.51
C TYR A 133 -12.92 3.92 -1.06
N LEU A 134 -12.96 3.08 -0.03
CA LEU A 134 -14.20 2.52 0.53
C LEU A 134 -15.15 3.61 1.02
N TYR A 135 -14.62 4.58 1.77
CA TYR A 135 -15.41 5.70 2.31
C TYR A 135 -15.91 6.62 1.20
N ASP A 136 -15.00 7.09 0.34
CA ASP A 136 -15.28 8.10 -0.69
C ASP A 136 -16.24 7.61 -1.78
N ASN A 137 -16.26 6.29 -2.05
CA ASN A 137 -17.14 5.67 -3.03
C ASN A 137 -18.41 5.06 -2.39
N GLY A 138 -18.63 5.25 -1.09
CA GLY A 138 -19.84 4.81 -0.39
C GLY A 138 -19.95 3.31 -0.20
N ILE A 139 -18.86 2.53 -0.38
CA ILE A 139 -18.83 1.08 -0.17
C ILE A 139 -18.93 0.79 1.35
N ALA A 140 -18.16 1.54 2.16
CA ALA A 140 -18.23 1.50 3.62
C ALA A 140 -18.11 2.93 4.17
N LYS A 141 -19.23 3.64 4.32
CA LYS A 141 -19.28 5.03 4.77
C LYS A 141 -19.54 5.12 6.26
N LYS A 142 -18.53 4.80 7.06
CA LYS A 142 -18.57 4.81 8.54
C LYS A 142 -17.20 5.20 9.10
N ASP A 143 -17.18 5.63 10.37
CA ASP A 143 -15.95 6.16 11.02
C ASP A 143 -14.91 5.09 11.33
N VAL A 144 -15.34 3.83 11.42
CA VAL A 144 -14.45 2.69 11.63
C VAL A 144 -14.71 1.65 10.54
N ILE A 145 -13.70 1.39 9.74
CA ILE A 145 -13.73 0.41 8.63
C ILE A 145 -12.78 -0.73 8.98
N THR A 146 -13.20 -1.95 8.70
CA THR A 146 -12.37 -3.16 8.82
C THR A 146 -11.95 -3.65 7.45
N VAL A 147 -10.68 -4.07 7.32
CA VAL A 147 -10.13 -4.61 6.06
C VAL A 147 -9.40 -5.91 6.33
N GLU A 148 -9.88 -6.97 5.71
CA GLU A 148 -9.20 -8.26 5.68
C GLU A 148 -7.93 -8.18 4.84
N THR A 149 -6.82 -8.69 5.37
CA THR A 149 -5.53 -8.81 4.67
C THR A 149 -4.92 -10.19 4.94
N LEU A 150 -3.87 -10.56 4.21
CA LEU A 150 -3.10 -11.78 4.52
C LEU A 150 -2.37 -11.73 5.89
N SER A 151 -2.30 -10.54 6.53
CA SER A 151 -1.78 -10.34 7.89
C SER A 151 -2.91 -10.22 8.93
N GLY A 152 -4.12 -10.71 8.62
CA GLY A 152 -5.30 -10.60 9.46
C GLY A 152 -6.15 -9.35 9.16
N VAL A 153 -7.23 -9.20 9.91
CA VAL A 153 -8.14 -8.05 9.81
C VAL A 153 -7.48 -6.82 10.44
N LYS A 154 -7.51 -5.70 9.72
CA LYS A 154 -7.01 -4.41 10.19
C LYS A 154 -8.17 -3.44 10.40
N THR A 155 -8.08 -2.67 11.47
CA THR A 155 -9.08 -1.64 11.80
C THR A 155 -8.56 -0.28 11.36
N LEU A 156 -9.38 0.46 10.62
CA LEU A 156 -9.09 1.78 10.12
C LEU A 156 -10.06 2.78 10.73
N LYS A 157 -9.55 3.80 11.41
CA LYS A 157 -10.34 4.95 11.85
C LYS A 157 -10.30 6.01 10.76
N ILE A 158 -11.49 6.47 10.34
CA ILE A 158 -11.66 7.44 9.27
C ILE A 158 -12.08 8.78 9.89
N GLU A 159 -11.36 9.83 9.56
CA GLU A 159 -11.75 11.20 9.85
C GLU A 159 -12.12 11.87 8.54
N ALA A 160 -13.40 12.24 8.41
CA ALA A 160 -13.94 12.79 7.18
C ALA A 160 -14.21 14.28 7.29
N LYS A 161 -14.00 14.99 6.19
CA LYS A 161 -14.35 16.40 6.03
C LYS A 161 -15.05 16.60 4.68
N ASN A 162 -16.13 17.36 4.68
CA ASN A 162 -16.93 17.61 3.46
C ASN A 162 -17.37 16.33 2.74
N GLY A 163 -17.67 15.27 3.50
CA GLY A 163 -18.12 13.99 2.97
C GLY A 163 -17.04 13.11 2.31
N LYS A 164 -15.76 13.46 2.47
CA LYS A 164 -14.59 12.72 1.99
C LYS A 164 -13.64 12.37 3.13
N ALA A 165 -13.02 11.22 3.08
CA ALA A 165 -12.01 10.82 4.04
C ALA A 165 -10.78 11.73 3.88
N GLU A 166 -10.37 12.40 4.99
CA GLU A 166 -9.21 13.30 5.05
C GLU A 166 -8.04 12.62 5.75
N PHE A 167 -8.30 12.01 6.92
CA PHE A 167 -7.28 11.26 7.65
C PHE A 167 -7.72 9.82 7.86
N ILE A 168 -6.77 8.90 7.79
CA ILE A 168 -7.00 7.48 8.02
C ILE A 168 -5.90 6.95 8.93
N THR A 169 -6.29 6.53 10.12
CA THR A 169 -5.43 5.87 11.09
C THR A 169 -5.64 4.37 11.01
N VAL A 170 -4.55 3.61 10.91
CA VAL A 170 -4.57 2.15 10.83
C VAL A 170 -3.98 1.57 12.10
N ASP A 171 -4.69 0.63 12.72
CA ASP A 171 -4.11 -0.18 13.78
C ASP A 171 -3.20 -1.26 13.14
N MET A 172 -1.90 -1.06 13.26
CA MET A 172 -0.89 -1.98 12.73
C MET A 172 -0.59 -3.14 13.69
N GLY A 173 -1.13 -3.12 14.91
CA GLY A 173 -0.81 -4.05 15.96
C GLY A 173 0.53 -3.74 16.65
N LYS A 174 1.06 -4.72 17.40
CA LYS A 174 2.31 -4.57 18.14
C LYS A 174 3.53 -4.84 17.25
N PRO A 175 4.63 -4.08 17.42
CA PRO A 175 5.88 -4.38 16.73
C PRO A 175 6.46 -5.72 17.21
N VAL A 176 6.99 -6.51 16.29
CA VAL A 176 7.76 -7.71 16.59
C VAL A 176 9.24 -7.34 16.62
N LEU A 177 9.92 -7.63 17.72
CA LEU A 177 11.34 -7.32 17.96
C LEU A 177 12.21 -8.57 18.09
N THR A 178 11.61 -9.75 18.11
CA THR A 178 12.31 -11.04 18.21
C THR A 178 13.01 -11.35 16.88
N PRO A 179 14.34 -11.46 16.81
CA PRO A 179 15.10 -11.59 15.56
C PRO A 179 14.66 -12.75 14.67
N ARG A 180 14.34 -13.91 15.27
CA ARG A 180 13.89 -15.09 14.51
C ARG A 180 12.50 -14.94 13.87
N ASP A 181 11.68 -14.01 14.38
CA ASP A 181 10.35 -13.66 13.81
C ASP A 181 10.45 -12.53 12.77
N ILE A 182 11.62 -11.90 12.71
CA ILE A 182 12.07 -10.99 11.65
C ILE A 182 13.17 -11.76 10.92
N PRO A 183 13.31 -11.75 9.59
CA PRO A 183 14.41 -12.48 8.92
C PRO A 183 15.77 -11.81 9.19
N VAL A 184 16.21 -11.83 10.47
CA VAL A 184 17.44 -11.24 10.97
C VAL A 184 18.25 -12.30 11.72
N ILE A 185 19.53 -12.46 11.36
CA ILE A 185 20.47 -13.31 12.06
C ILE A 185 21.11 -12.47 13.16
N PHE A 186 20.75 -12.76 14.40
CA PHE A 186 21.25 -12.08 15.59
C PHE A 186 21.10 -12.99 16.82
N ASP A 187 22.15 -13.13 17.62
CA ASP A 187 22.19 -14.07 18.74
C ASP A 187 21.50 -13.55 20.02
N GLY A 188 21.17 -12.25 20.08
CA GLY A 188 20.47 -11.64 21.20
C GLY A 188 18.95 -11.78 21.12
N GLU A 189 18.25 -11.46 22.22
CA GLU A 189 16.78 -11.49 22.28
C GLU A 189 16.13 -10.44 21.38
N ARG A 190 16.78 -9.28 21.18
CA ARG A 190 16.30 -8.16 20.39
C ARG A 190 17.48 -7.41 19.80
N MET A 191 17.39 -7.08 18.52
CA MET A 191 18.38 -6.22 17.86
C MET A 191 17.92 -4.76 17.95
N ILE A 192 18.30 -4.09 19.04
CA ILE A 192 17.91 -2.69 19.29
C ILE A 192 19.16 -1.84 19.46
N ASN A 193 19.36 -0.87 18.55
CA ASN A 193 20.50 0.04 18.55
C ASN A 193 21.86 -0.69 18.56
N GLU A 194 21.95 -1.81 17.85
CA GLU A 194 23.14 -2.62 17.76
C GLU A 194 24.12 -2.09 16.72
N PRO A 195 25.43 -2.16 16.98
CA PRO A 195 26.42 -1.72 16.01
C PRO A 195 26.48 -2.67 14.82
N LEU A 196 26.44 -2.12 13.61
CA LEU A 196 26.61 -2.87 12.37
C LEU A 196 27.54 -2.09 11.43
N LYS A 197 28.57 -2.76 10.92
CA LYS A 197 29.52 -2.17 9.99
C LYS A 197 29.07 -2.43 8.54
N ILE A 198 28.76 -1.38 7.80
CA ILE A 198 28.33 -1.43 6.41
C ILE A 198 29.27 -0.55 5.59
N ALA A 199 29.91 -1.10 4.54
CA ALA A 199 30.84 -0.39 3.67
C ALA A 199 31.93 0.41 4.43
N GLY A 200 32.44 -0.14 5.54
CA GLY A 200 33.48 0.48 6.35
C GLY A 200 32.99 1.51 7.38
N LYS A 201 31.73 1.92 7.33
CA LYS A 201 31.09 2.81 8.32
C LYS A 201 30.31 2.02 9.36
N GLU A 202 30.34 2.47 10.62
CA GLU A 202 29.53 1.90 11.69
C GLU A 202 28.19 2.63 11.80
N TYR A 203 27.12 1.86 11.82
CA TYR A 203 25.75 2.31 12.03
C TYR A 203 25.17 1.61 13.26
N ARG A 204 24.19 2.24 13.90
CA ARG A 204 23.41 1.60 14.94
C ARG A 204 22.03 1.27 14.41
N ILE A 205 21.69 -0.02 14.41
CA ILE A 205 20.52 -0.56 13.73
C ILE A 205 19.56 -1.18 14.75
N THR A 206 18.28 -0.91 14.56
CA THR A 206 17.19 -1.61 15.23
C THR A 206 16.40 -2.40 14.19
N ALA A 207 16.28 -3.69 14.39
CA ALA A 207 15.43 -4.56 13.58
C ALA A 207 14.02 -4.65 14.18
N VAL A 208 13.00 -4.46 13.36
CA VAL A 208 11.59 -4.51 13.77
C VAL A 208 10.71 -5.00 12.63
N SER A 209 9.65 -5.76 12.96
CA SER A 209 8.61 -6.09 11.99
C SER A 209 7.28 -5.49 12.41
N MET A 210 6.61 -4.84 11.46
CA MET A 210 5.22 -4.36 11.55
C MET A 210 4.30 -5.16 10.60
N GLY A 211 4.64 -6.46 10.40
CA GLY A 211 4.06 -7.32 9.37
C GLY A 211 4.95 -7.47 8.14
N ASN A 212 5.94 -6.61 8.01
CA ASN A 212 7.09 -6.69 7.10
C ASN A 212 8.35 -6.26 7.86
N PRO A 213 9.55 -6.80 7.52
CA PRO A 213 10.80 -6.49 8.21
C PRO A 213 11.30 -5.09 7.86
N HIS A 214 11.85 -4.41 8.87
CA HIS A 214 12.49 -3.11 8.73
C HIS A 214 13.82 -3.10 9.49
N ALA A 215 14.83 -2.44 8.90
CA ALA A 215 16.06 -2.04 9.55
C ALA A 215 16.00 -0.51 9.76
N VAL A 216 15.98 -0.06 11.01
CA VAL A 216 15.83 1.35 11.37
C VAL A 216 17.18 1.87 11.83
N VAL A 217 17.64 2.96 11.23
CA VAL A 217 18.86 3.70 11.59
C VAL A 217 18.47 5.13 11.92
N PHE A 218 18.85 5.62 13.11
CA PHE A 218 18.72 7.03 13.43
C PHE A 218 20.00 7.75 13.06
N CYS A 219 19.91 8.76 12.22
CA CYS A 219 21.03 9.58 11.77
C CYS A 219 20.66 11.05 11.76
N GLY A 220 21.64 11.94 11.86
CA GLY A 220 21.40 13.39 11.89
C GLY A 220 21.07 13.98 10.52
N ASP A 221 21.59 13.40 9.44
CA ASP A 221 21.33 13.82 8.07
C ASP A 221 20.98 12.61 7.21
N VAL A 222 19.70 12.55 6.78
CA VAL A 222 19.21 11.48 5.90
C VAL A 222 19.58 11.74 4.44
N GLN A 223 19.71 13.01 4.04
CA GLN A 223 19.99 13.39 2.64
C GLN A 223 21.44 13.13 2.24
N GLY A 224 22.33 13.08 3.21
CA GLY A 224 23.76 12.79 3.00
C GLY A 224 24.12 11.30 3.11
N LEU A 225 23.12 10.40 3.19
CA LEU A 225 23.33 8.95 3.16
C LEU A 225 23.29 8.46 1.72
N ASP A 226 24.40 7.86 1.26
CA ASP A 226 24.50 7.13 0.00
C ASP A 226 23.92 5.72 0.13
#